data_1cd9124590a92c8b7d01cc0c92149529
#
_entry.id   1cd9124590a92c8b7d01cc0c92149529
#
_cell.length_a   1.000
_cell.length_b   1.000
_cell.length_c   1.000
_cell.angle_alpha   90.00
_cell.angle_beta   90.00
_cell.angle_gamma   90.00
#
_symmetry.space_group_name_H-M   'P 1'
#
loop_
_entity.id
_entity.type
_entity.pdbx_description
1 polymer ?
#
loop_
_entity_poly.entity_id
_entity_poly.type
_entity_poly.pdbx_seq_one_letter_code
_entity_poly.pdbx_strand_id
1 'polypeptide(L)'
;MFLDSEYILIYQLDAFVFKDELKEWCQKGYDYIGAPWIATIENTIWLKYFNIVARKFRSKNKNNREQIFFKVGNGGFSLRRTSSHYSIVKENEPFITQFLNADIKEIMLSKMFFGL
;
A
#
# COMPACT_ATOMS: atom_id res chain seq x y z
N MET A 1 5.27 -21.58 1.24
CA MET A 1 5.73 -21.24 2.59
C MET A 1 4.58 -20.93 3.55
N PHE A 2 3.51 -20.24 3.12
CA PHE A 2 2.31 -19.99 3.94
C PHE A 2 1.05 -20.63 3.36
N LEU A 3 1.20 -21.61 2.45
CA LEU A 3 0.09 -22.23 1.72
C LEU A 3 -0.79 -23.11 2.62
N ASP A 4 -0.27 -23.52 3.78
CA ASP A 4 -0.99 -24.32 4.75
C ASP A 4 -1.92 -23.49 5.64
N SER A 5 -1.84 -22.15 5.55
CA SER A 5 -2.67 -21.23 6.29
C SER A 5 -3.76 -20.64 5.40
N GLU A 6 -5.02 -20.62 5.83
CA GLU A 6 -6.13 -20.03 5.08
C GLU A 6 -5.98 -18.52 4.95
N TYR A 7 -5.48 -17.86 6.01
CA TYR A 7 -5.25 -16.43 6.07
C TYR A 7 -3.85 -16.09 6.55
N ILE A 8 -3.33 -14.96 6.08
CA ILE A 8 -2.08 -14.35 6.55
C ILE A 8 -2.40 -12.98 7.12
N LEU A 9 -1.98 -12.71 8.34
CA LEU A 9 -2.02 -11.39 8.95
C LEU A 9 -0.65 -10.72 8.75
N ILE A 10 -0.62 -9.60 8.05
CA ILE A 10 0.53 -8.70 8.01
C ILE A 10 0.35 -7.68 9.11
N TYR A 11 1.35 -7.60 10.00
CA TYR A 11 1.33 -6.73 11.15
C TYR A 11 2.64 -5.95 11.25
N GLN A 12 2.58 -4.64 11.09
CA GLN A 12 3.73 -3.75 11.29
C GLN A 12 3.85 -3.36 12.77
N LEU A 13 5.07 -3.11 13.22
CA LEU A 13 5.37 -2.83 14.64
C LEU A 13 4.71 -1.55 15.19
N ASP A 14 4.35 -0.63 14.31
CA ASP A 14 3.68 0.64 14.63
C ASP A 14 2.15 0.54 14.61
N ALA A 15 1.60 -0.62 14.25
CA ALA A 15 0.17 -0.87 14.33
C ALA A 15 -0.24 -1.27 15.74
N PHE A 16 -1.39 -0.80 16.20
CA PHE A 16 -1.93 -1.15 17.50
C PHE A 16 -3.29 -1.85 17.37
N VAL A 17 -3.41 -3.01 18.03
CA VAL A 17 -4.64 -3.80 18.06
C VAL A 17 -5.41 -3.46 19.33
N PHE A 18 -6.59 -2.85 19.17
CA PHE A 18 -7.44 -2.45 20.29
C PHE A 18 -8.34 -3.59 20.78
N LYS A 19 -8.64 -4.55 19.90
CA LYS A 19 -9.56 -5.66 20.20
C LYS A 19 -9.14 -6.91 19.44
N ASP A 20 -9.20 -8.05 20.11
CA ASP A 20 -8.95 -9.35 19.48
C ASP A 20 -10.21 -9.86 18.79
N GLU A 21 -10.35 -9.54 17.51
CA GLU A 21 -11.46 -9.99 16.64
C GLU A 21 -10.93 -10.75 15.40
N LEU A 22 -9.68 -11.18 15.42
CA LEU A 22 -9.05 -11.78 14.23
C LEU A 22 -9.87 -12.97 13.69
N LYS A 23 -10.34 -13.84 14.58
CA LYS A 23 -11.14 -15.01 14.20
C LYS A 23 -12.46 -14.63 13.54
N GLU A 24 -13.12 -13.61 14.05
CA GLU A 24 -14.37 -13.11 13.45
C GLU A 24 -14.16 -12.55 12.04
N TRP A 25 -13.05 -11.84 11.84
CA TRP A 25 -12.69 -11.30 10.53
C TRP A 25 -12.34 -12.39 9.52
N CYS A 26 -11.65 -13.46 9.94
CA CYS A 26 -11.41 -14.63 9.10
C CYS A 26 -12.72 -15.31 8.66
N GLN A 27 -13.69 -15.41 9.56
CA GLN A 27 -14.98 -16.05 9.28
C GLN A 27 -15.86 -15.28 8.28
N LYS A 28 -15.64 -13.97 8.09
CA LYS A 28 -16.35 -13.16 7.10
C LYS A 28 -15.99 -13.49 5.64
N GLY A 29 -14.93 -14.23 5.42
CA GLY A 29 -14.58 -14.77 4.12
C GLY A 29 -14.07 -13.77 3.10
N TYR A 30 -13.63 -12.58 3.51
CA TYR A 30 -13.06 -11.59 2.58
C TYR A 30 -11.65 -12.01 2.11
N ASP A 31 -11.32 -11.69 0.86
CA ASP A 31 -9.99 -11.96 0.31
C ASP A 31 -8.92 -11.00 0.82
N TYR A 32 -9.31 -9.76 1.13
CA TYR A 32 -8.45 -8.72 1.66
C TYR A 32 -9.21 -7.81 2.63
N ILE A 33 -8.63 -7.61 3.80
CA ILE A 33 -9.08 -6.63 4.78
C ILE A 33 -7.87 -5.80 5.18
N GLY A 34 -7.93 -4.51 5.01
CA GLY A 34 -6.84 -3.60 5.37
C GLY A 34 -7.35 -2.27 5.90
N ALA A 35 -6.50 -1.58 6.64
CA ALA A 35 -6.81 -0.27 7.14
C ALA A 35 -6.98 0.74 5.99
N PRO A 36 -7.92 1.69 6.09
CA PRO A 36 -8.03 2.77 5.12
C PRO A 36 -6.88 3.77 5.31
N TRP A 37 -6.48 4.42 4.22
CA TRP A 37 -5.60 5.57 4.31
C TRP A 37 -6.33 6.74 4.96
N ILE A 38 -5.86 7.16 6.12
CA ILE A 38 -6.46 8.30 6.84
C ILE A 38 -5.74 9.56 6.35
N ALA A 39 -6.52 10.57 5.90
CA ALA A 39 -5.98 11.88 5.62
C ALA A 39 -5.55 12.53 6.94
N THR A 40 -4.29 12.94 7.02
CA THR A 40 -3.80 13.69 8.18
C THR A 40 -4.61 14.97 8.32
N ILE A 41 -5.20 15.21 9.50
CA ILE A 41 -5.97 16.42 9.80
C ILE A 41 -5.01 17.59 10.06
N GLU A 42 -4.03 17.78 9.21
CA GLU A 42 -3.21 19.01 9.17
C GLU A 42 -3.94 20.15 8.43
N ASN A 43 -5.27 20.17 8.51
CA ASN A 43 -6.08 21.24 7.96
C ASN A 43 -6.31 22.32 8.99
N THR A 44 -5.23 22.92 9.46
CA THR A 44 -5.32 24.25 10.04
C THR A 44 -5.91 25.18 8.98
N ILE A 45 -6.88 26.00 9.35
CA ILE A 45 -7.59 26.96 8.47
C ILE A 45 -6.64 27.76 7.58
N TRP A 46 -5.41 28.01 8.02
CA TRP A 46 -4.32 28.66 7.29
C TRP A 46 -3.85 27.88 6.06
N LEU A 47 -3.76 26.55 6.13
CA LEU A 47 -3.38 25.73 4.97
C LEU A 47 -4.46 25.69 3.91
N LYS A 48 -5.74 25.82 4.28
CA LYS A 48 -6.83 25.98 3.28
C LYS A 48 -6.67 27.27 2.49
N TYR A 49 -6.33 28.37 3.14
CA TYR A 49 -6.11 29.65 2.46
C TYR A 49 -4.89 29.63 1.53
N PHE A 50 -3.76 29.08 2.00
CA PHE A 50 -2.57 28.91 1.18
C PHE A 50 -2.81 28.00 -0.03
N ASN A 51 -3.57 26.92 0.14
CA ASN A 51 -3.90 26.01 -0.95
C ASN A 51 -4.83 26.62 -2.00
N ILE A 52 -5.71 27.54 -1.63
CA ILE A 52 -6.57 28.27 -2.60
C ILE A 52 -5.72 29.17 -3.50
N VAL A 53 -4.75 29.88 -2.94
CA VAL A 53 -3.84 30.75 -3.70
C VAL A 53 -2.86 29.92 -4.53
N ALA A 54 -2.29 28.87 -3.99
CA ALA A 54 -1.36 27.97 -4.68
C ALA A 54 -2.03 27.18 -5.81
N ARG A 55 -3.35 26.89 -5.74
CA ARG A 55 -4.11 26.23 -6.81
C ARG A 55 -4.14 27.03 -8.10
N LYS A 56 -4.04 28.36 -8.04
CA LYS A 56 -4.03 29.23 -9.21
C LYS A 56 -2.71 29.16 -9.99
N PHE A 57 -1.62 28.72 -9.35
CA PHE A 57 -0.29 28.62 -9.92
C PHE A 57 0.21 27.18 -10.12
N ARG A 58 -0.54 26.19 -9.65
CA ARG A 58 -0.12 24.77 -9.70
C ARG A 58 -0.55 24.15 -11.01
N SER A 59 0.44 23.75 -11.81
CA SER A 59 0.28 22.91 -13.00
C SER A 59 -0.65 21.72 -12.76
N LYS A 60 -1.39 21.31 -13.81
CA LYS A 60 -2.43 20.25 -13.81
C LYS A 60 -1.94 18.83 -13.41
N ASN A 61 -0.68 18.66 -13.05
CA ASN A 61 -0.21 17.39 -12.50
C ASN A 61 -0.65 17.25 -11.03
N LYS A 62 -1.92 16.92 -10.84
CA LYS A 62 -2.44 16.46 -9.56
C LYS A 62 -1.68 15.21 -9.17
N ASN A 63 -0.81 15.31 -8.16
CA ASN A 63 -0.32 14.14 -7.45
C ASN A 63 -1.55 13.37 -6.96
N ASN A 64 -1.71 12.14 -7.47
CA ASN A 64 -2.86 11.27 -7.21
C ASN A 64 -3.00 10.81 -5.75
N ARG A 65 -2.21 11.35 -4.81
CA ARG A 65 -2.25 10.98 -3.39
C ARG A 65 -3.61 11.23 -2.73
N GLU A 66 -4.33 12.29 -3.13
CA GLU A 66 -5.67 12.56 -2.57
C GLU A 66 -6.70 11.50 -2.94
N GLN A 67 -6.46 10.73 -4.01
CA GLN A 67 -7.39 9.71 -4.48
C GLN A 67 -7.35 8.43 -3.64
N ILE A 68 -6.29 8.22 -2.86
CA ILE A 68 -6.12 7.03 -2.02
C ILE A 68 -6.68 7.21 -0.61
N PHE A 69 -6.90 8.47 -0.16
CA PHE A 69 -7.45 8.70 1.17
C PHE A 69 -8.85 8.08 1.29
N PHE A 70 -9.13 7.52 2.45
CA PHE A 70 -10.36 6.78 2.78
C PHE A 70 -10.61 5.52 1.92
N LYS A 71 -9.65 5.12 1.08
CA LYS A 71 -9.68 3.84 0.39
C LYS A 71 -8.86 2.81 1.14
N VAL A 72 -9.30 1.57 1.07
CA VAL A 72 -8.55 0.43 1.60
C VAL A 72 -7.28 0.23 0.76
N GLY A 73 -6.16 -0.02 1.41
CA GLY A 73 -4.89 -0.24 0.70
C GLY A 73 -3.65 -0.08 1.56
N ASN A 74 -3.82 0.30 2.85
CA ASN A 74 -2.70 0.29 3.78
C ASN A 74 -2.32 -1.16 4.10
N GLY A 75 -1.23 -1.63 3.50
CA GLY A 75 -0.76 -3.01 3.63
C GLY A 75 -0.08 -3.33 4.96
N GLY A 76 0.22 -2.31 5.78
CA GLY A 76 0.97 -2.47 7.03
C GLY A 76 0.23 -3.19 8.14
N PHE A 77 -1.11 -3.12 8.13
CA PHE A 77 -1.98 -3.94 8.96
C PHE A 77 -3.10 -4.48 8.07
N SER A 78 -2.96 -5.74 7.66
CA SER A 78 -3.92 -6.33 6.73
C SER A 78 -4.05 -7.84 6.89
N LEU A 79 -5.29 -8.32 6.77
CA LEU A 79 -5.62 -9.74 6.71
C LEU A 79 -5.86 -10.13 5.26
N ARG A 80 -5.23 -11.19 4.80
CA ARG A 80 -5.23 -11.63 3.41
C ARG A 80 -5.53 -13.11 3.30
N ARG A 81 -6.47 -13.48 2.42
CA ARG A 81 -6.72 -14.88 2.11
C ARG A 81 -5.57 -15.40 1.25
N THR A 82 -4.93 -16.48 1.71
CA THR A 82 -3.72 -17.03 1.07
C THR A 82 -3.98 -17.50 -0.34
N SER A 83 -5.08 -18.22 -0.57
CA SER A 83 -5.43 -18.77 -1.89
C SER A 83 -5.59 -17.68 -2.95
N SER A 84 -6.34 -16.62 -2.65
CA SER A 84 -6.60 -15.51 -3.58
C SER A 84 -5.32 -14.75 -3.91
N HIS A 85 -4.48 -14.48 -2.90
CA HIS A 85 -3.20 -13.81 -3.12
C HIS A 85 -2.21 -14.65 -3.90
N TYR A 86 -2.16 -15.96 -3.62
CA TYR A 86 -1.33 -16.89 -4.37
C TYR A 86 -1.72 -16.93 -5.86
N SER A 87 -3.02 -17.01 -6.17
CA SER A 87 -3.50 -17.00 -7.54
C SER A 87 -3.11 -15.73 -8.28
N ILE A 88 -3.30 -14.57 -7.65
CA ILE A 88 -2.92 -13.26 -8.23
C ILE A 88 -1.41 -13.20 -8.52
N VAL A 89 -0.58 -13.63 -7.57
CA VAL A 89 0.88 -13.62 -7.75
C VAL A 89 1.29 -14.56 -8.88
N LYS A 90 0.70 -15.75 -8.93
CA LYS A 90 1.00 -16.74 -9.97
C LYS A 90 0.58 -16.27 -11.37
N GLU A 91 -0.60 -15.67 -11.49
CA GLU A 91 -1.10 -15.13 -12.77
C GLU A 91 -0.24 -13.96 -13.27
N ASN A 92 0.32 -13.16 -12.35
CA ASN A 92 1.14 -12.00 -12.69
C ASN A 92 2.66 -12.25 -12.57
N GLU A 93 3.09 -13.49 -12.40
CA GLU A 93 4.51 -13.86 -12.26
C GLU A 93 5.40 -13.32 -13.37
N PRO A 94 5.03 -13.37 -14.67
CA PRO A 94 5.85 -12.82 -15.74
C PRO A 94 6.05 -11.32 -15.62
N PHE A 95 4.99 -10.58 -15.26
CA PHE A 95 5.05 -9.14 -15.06
C PHE A 95 5.91 -8.77 -13.85
N ILE A 96 5.73 -9.47 -12.72
CA ILE A 96 6.51 -9.28 -11.49
C ILE A 96 8.00 -9.51 -11.77
N THR A 97 8.33 -10.60 -12.46
CA THR A 97 9.72 -10.95 -12.83
C THR A 97 10.33 -9.89 -13.74
N GLN A 98 9.59 -9.38 -14.72
CA GLN A 98 10.05 -8.30 -15.58
C GLN A 98 10.34 -7.03 -14.79
N PHE A 99 9.47 -6.67 -13.85
CA PHE A 99 9.63 -5.49 -13.00
C PHE A 99 10.85 -5.61 -12.09
N LEU A 100 11.02 -6.73 -11.40
CA LEU A 100 12.18 -7.01 -10.55
C LEU A 100 13.50 -6.98 -11.34
N ASN A 101 13.51 -7.52 -12.56
CA ASN A 101 14.70 -7.49 -13.41
C ASN A 101 15.02 -6.08 -13.92
N ALA A 102 14.03 -5.22 -14.13
CA ALA A 102 14.23 -3.82 -14.49
C ALA A 102 14.90 -3.03 -13.35
N ASP A 103 14.38 -3.17 -12.13
CA ASP A 103 14.96 -2.52 -10.93
C ASP A 103 16.40 -2.96 -10.68
N ILE A 104 16.73 -4.24 -10.85
CA ILE A 104 18.10 -4.74 -10.70
C ILE A 104 19.03 -4.11 -11.74
N LYS A 105 18.58 -3.94 -12.98
CA LYS A 105 19.35 -3.27 -14.02
C LYS A 105 19.61 -1.79 -13.70
N GLU A 106 18.62 -1.08 -13.19
CA GLU A 106 18.79 0.32 -12.76
C GLU A 106 19.78 0.45 -11.60
N ILE A 107 19.69 -0.42 -10.60
CA ILE A 107 20.61 -0.47 -9.46
C ILE A 107 22.03 -0.79 -9.94
N MET A 108 22.21 -1.73 -10.87
CA MET A 108 23.53 -2.06 -11.43
C MET A 108 24.10 -0.91 -12.25
N LEU A 109 23.29 -0.23 -13.05
CA LEU A 109 23.71 0.93 -13.82
C LEU A 109 24.10 2.09 -12.89
N SER A 110 23.33 2.36 -11.84
CA SER A 110 23.66 3.42 -10.87
C SER A 110 25.00 3.16 -10.18
N LYS A 111 25.26 1.92 -9.75
CA LYS A 111 26.56 1.54 -9.16
C LYS A 111 27.72 1.66 -10.15
N MET A 112 27.48 1.35 -11.42
CA MET A 112 28.51 1.42 -12.45
C MET A 112 28.88 2.87 -12.84
N PHE A 113 27.91 3.80 -12.80
CA PHE A 113 28.12 5.19 -13.18
C PHE A 113 28.47 6.12 -12.01
N PHE A 114 28.03 5.83 -10.80
CA PHE A 114 28.19 6.72 -9.65
C PHE A 114 29.12 6.19 -8.56
N GLY A 115 29.63 4.95 -8.67
CA GLY A 115 30.66 4.42 -7.76
C GLY A 115 30.23 4.31 -6.29
N LEU A 116 28.91 4.19 -6.00
CA LEU A 116 28.34 4.04 -4.66
C LEU A 116 28.10 2.58 -4.32
#